data_61a90d0cede5b1ced7a4472bd4367c20
#
_entry.id   61a90d0cede5b1ced7a4472bd4367c20
#
_cell.length_a   1.000
_cell.length_b   1.000
_cell.length_c   1.000
_cell.angle_alpha   90.00
_cell.angle_beta   90.00
_cell.angle_gamma   90.00
#
_symmetry.space_group_name_H-M   'P 1'
#
loop_
_entity.id
_entity.type
_entity.pdbx_description
1 polymer ?
#
loop_
_entity_poly.entity_id
_entity_poly.type
_entity_poly.pdbx_seq_one_letter_code
_entity_poly.pdbx_strand_id
1 'polypeptide(L)'
;MYKRQALLLANACFDTLMKVGWPEGRIPLAEATIYLATSPKSNSAYMAINNALELVRETGNLPVPLHLRNAPTKLMKQLGYGEKYKYAHDYPGNFVKQQFLPDELKDRRIWEPQLNPAEQKHKERMQQLWGEEKKW
;
A
#
# COMPACT_ATOMS: atom_id res chain seq x y z
N MET A 1 -5.31 -1.96 -9.08
CA MET A 1 -5.36 -3.38 -9.52
C MET A 1 -4.58 -3.62 -10.79
N TYR A 2 -4.73 -2.82 -11.84
CA TYR A 2 -4.00 -2.97 -13.11
C TYR A 2 -2.46 -2.94 -12.98
N LYS A 3 -1.90 -2.15 -12.06
CA LYS A 3 -0.44 -2.09 -11.87
C LYS A 3 0.19 -3.41 -11.43
N ARG A 4 -0.49 -4.19 -10.57
CA ARG A 4 0.01 -5.52 -10.17
C ARG A 4 -0.02 -6.49 -11.34
N GLN A 5 -1.12 -6.48 -12.11
CA GLN A 5 -1.24 -7.32 -13.29
C GLN A 5 -0.22 -6.93 -14.35
N ALA A 6 0.02 -5.63 -14.58
CA ALA A 6 1.03 -5.15 -15.51
C ALA A 6 2.44 -5.62 -15.12
N LEU A 7 2.81 -5.54 -13.84
CA LEU A 7 4.10 -6.02 -13.35
C LEU A 7 4.25 -7.54 -13.50
N LEU A 8 3.21 -8.29 -13.12
CA LEU A 8 3.20 -9.75 -13.25
C LEU A 8 3.27 -10.19 -14.73
N LEU A 9 2.50 -9.51 -15.60
CA LEU A 9 2.51 -9.81 -17.03
C LEU A 9 3.87 -9.51 -17.67
N ALA A 10 4.49 -8.39 -17.32
CA ALA A 10 5.82 -8.04 -17.82
C ALA A 10 6.88 -9.07 -17.41
N ASN A 11 6.87 -9.49 -16.13
CA ASN A 11 7.78 -10.52 -15.64
C ASN A 11 7.51 -11.89 -16.31
N ALA A 12 6.25 -12.30 -16.41
CA ALA A 12 5.87 -13.53 -17.08
C ALA A 12 6.26 -13.53 -18.56
N CYS A 13 6.10 -12.39 -19.24
CA CYS A 13 6.53 -12.22 -20.62
C CYS A 13 8.04 -12.38 -20.77
N PHE A 14 8.83 -11.75 -19.91
CA PHE A 14 10.28 -11.87 -19.89
C PHE A 14 10.71 -13.34 -19.67
N ASP A 15 10.16 -14.01 -18.66
CA ASP A 15 10.46 -15.41 -18.36
C ASP A 15 10.08 -16.34 -19.51
N THR A 16 8.95 -16.08 -20.16
CA THR A 16 8.50 -16.87 -21.32
C THR A 16 9.46 -16.70 -22.48
N LEU A 17 9.84 -15.45 -22.80
CA LEU A 17 10.80 -15.17 -23.86
C LEU A 17 12.14 -15.90 -23.67
N MET A 18 12.63 -15.91 -22.42
CA MET A 18 13.88 -16.60 -22.08
C MET A 18 13.80 -18.13 -22.22
N LYS A 19 12.60 -18.71 -22.06
CA LYS A 19 12.38 -20.16 -22.13
C LYS A 19 12.08 -20.66 -23.56
N VAL A 20 11.24 -19.92 -24.31
CA VAL A 20 10.82 -20.36 -25.65
C VAL A 20 11.68 -19.78 -26.77
N GLY A 21 12.33 -18.64 -26.56
CA GLY A 21 13.17 -17.97 -27.55
C GLY A 21 12.41 -17.39 -28.72
N TRP A 22 13.15 -17.17 -29.84
CA TRP A 22 12.61 -16.67 -31.10
C TRP A 22 12.39 -17.84 -32.07
N PRO A 23 11.36 -17.77 -32.97
CA PRO A 23 10.44 -16.63 -33.20
C PRO A 23 9.20 -16.58 -32.32
N GLU A 24 8.92 -17.59 -31.51
CA GLU A 24 7.68 -17.75 -30.70
C GLU A 24 7.53 -16.66 -29.65
N GLY A 25 8.63 -16.17 -29.07
CA GLY A 25 8.66 -15.11 -28.06
C GLY A 25 8.02 -13.78 -28.47
N ARG A 26 7.85 -13.55 -29.79
CA ARG A 26 7.14 -12.38 -30.33
C ARG A 26 5.67 -12.31 -29.88
N ILE A 27 5.04 -13.46 -29.65
CA ILE A 27 3.61 -13.54 -29.28
C ILE A 27 3.37 -12.99 -27.88
N PRO A 28 4.00 -13.52 -26.81
CA PRO A 28 3.84 -12.95 -25.47
C PRO A 28 4.32 -11.49 -25.37
N LEU A 29 5.32 -11.08 -26.14
CA LEU A 29 5.73 -9.67 -26.20
C LEU A 29 4.64 -8.78 -26.79
N ALA A 30 3.97 -9.19 -27.85
CA ALA A 30 2.85 -8.46 -28.43
C ALA A 30 1.68 -8.35 -27.46
N GLU A 31 1.32 -9.45 -26.79
CA GLU A 31 0.27 -9.47 -25.76
C GLU A 31 0.58 -8.50 -24.61
N ALA A 32 1.78 -8.56 -24.04
CA ALA A 32 2.21 -7.66 -22.99
C ALA A 32 2.21 -6.19 -23.43
N THR A 33 2.63 -5.91 -24.66
CA THR A 33 2.64 -4.58 -25.24
C THR A 33 1.23 -4.02 -25.37
N ILE A 34 0.29 -4.80 -25.90
CA ILE A 34 -1.12 -4.40 -26.04
C ILE A 34 -1.72 -4.13 -24.66
N TYR A 35 -1.52 -5.03 -23.71
CA TYR A 35 -2.02 -4.85 -22.35
C TYR A 35 -1.52 -3.57 -21.69
N LEU A 36 -0.21 -3.31 -21.77
CA LEU A 36 0.40 -2.12 -21.16
C LEU A 36 -0.03 -0.83 -21.88
N ALA A 37 -0.15 -0.86 -23.20
CA ALA A 37 -0.55 0.29 -23.99
C ALA A 37 -2.03 0.70 -23.73
N THR A 38 -2.90 -0.29 -23.52
CA THR A 38 -4.35 -0.07 -23.30
C THR A 38 -4.73 0.08 -21.83
N SER A 39 -3.82 -0.21 -20.89
CA SER A 39 -4.09 -0.11 -19.46
C SER A 39 -4.18 1.35 -19.00
N PRO A 40 -5.10 1.69 -18.08
CA PRO A 40 -5.16 3.02 -17.48
C PRO A 40 -3.86 3.37 -16.78
N LYS A 41 -3.33 4.54 -17.07
CA LYS A 41 -2.08 5.04 -16.47
C LYS A 41 -2.37 5.74 -15.14
N SER A 42 -1.47 5.54 -14.18
CA SER A 42 -1.49 6.27 -12.92
C SER A 42 -0.08 6.28 -12.31
N ASN A 43 0.33 7.42 -11.80
CA ASN A 43 1.55 7.59 -11.02
C ASN A 43 1.31 7.69 -9.52
N SER A 44 0.09 7.40 -9.03
CA SER A 44 -0.27 7.56 -7.61
C SER A 44 0.67 6.84 -6.64
N ALA A 45 1.13 5.63 -6.99
CA ALA A 45 2.08 4.88 -6.17
C ALA A 45 3.49 5.50 -6.17
N TYR A 46 3.93 6.06 -7.31
CA TYR A 46 5.18 6.80 -7.40
C TYR A 46 5.14 8.08 -6.55
N MET A 47 4.04 8.84 -6.65
CA MET A 47 3.84 10.03 -5.81
C MET A 47 3.78 9.66 -4.32
N ALA A 48 3.09 8.57 -3.97
CA ALA A 48 2.99 8.12 -2.59
C ALA A 48 4.36 7.81 -1.96
N ILE A 49 5.25 7.11 -2.66
CA ILE A 49 6.59 6.83 -2.12
C ILE A 49 7.44 8.09 -2.02
N ASN A 50 7.35 9.01 -2.98
CA ASN A 50 8.06 10.28 -2.93
C ASN A 50 7.57 11.14 -1.76
N ASN A 51 6.26 11.27 -1.58
CA ASN A 51 5.65 11.99 -0.45
C ASN A 51 6.09 11.37 0.90
N ALA A 52 6.14 10.04 0.99
CA ALA A 52 6.61 9.36 2.19
C ALA A 52 8.08 9.66 2.50
N LEU A 53 8.95 9.64 1.47
CA LEU A 53 10.37 9.93 1.63
C LEU A 53 10.61 11.39 2.02
N GLU A 54 9.87 12.33 1.44
CA GLU A 54 9.93 13.74 1.80
C GLU A 54 9.48 13.95 3.24
N LEU A 55 8.35 13.35 3.63
CA LEU A 55 7.83 13.42 4.99
C LEU A 55 8.86 12.91 6.02
N VAL A 56 9.55 11.80 5.74
CA VAL A 56 10.60 11.28 6.61
C VAL A 56 11.80 12.23 6.69
N ARG A 57 12.19 12.89 5.59
CA ARG A 57 13.26 13.89 5.60
C ARG A 57 12.91 15.11 6.45
N GLU A 58 11.66 15.56 6.38
CA GLU A 58 11.17 16.71 7.15
C GLU A 58 11.05 16.43 8.64
N THR A 59 10.56 15.25 9.00
CA THR A 59 10.20 14.90 10.40
C THR A 59 11.27 14.10 11.12
N GLY A 60 12.22 13.51 10.40
CA GLY A 60 13.21 12.60 10.97
C GLY A 60 12.60 11.30 11.50
N ASN A 61 13.28 10.68 12.46
CA ASN A 61 12.86 9.42 13.07
C ASN A 61 11.82 9.65 14.17
N LEU A 62 10.55 9.65 13.81
CA LEU A 62 9.47 9.68 14.79
C LEU A 62 9.24 8.30 15.42
N PRO A 63 8.89 8.24 16.70
CA PRO A 63 8.68 6.97 17.39
C PRO A 63 7.39 6.29 16.93
N VAL A 64 7.42 4.97 16.79
CA VAL A 64 6.21 4.17 16.58
C VAL A 64 5.27 4.36 17.78
N PRO A 65 3.95 4.50 17.60
CA PRO A 65 2.98 4.59 18.68
C PRO A 65 3.12 3.46 19.70
N LEU A 66 2.99 3.76 21.00
CA LEU A 66 3.25 2.80 22.09
C LEU A 66 2.44 1.51 21.97
N HIS A 67 1.17 1.62 21.60
CA HIS A 67 0.28 0.45 21.44
C HIS A 67 0.70 -0.51 20.31
N LEU A 68 1.50 -0.05 19.34
CA LEU A 68 2.01 -0.89 18.24
C LEU A 68 3.37 -1.53 18.55
N ARG A 69 3.99 -1.17 19.67
CA ARG A 69 5.32 -1.70 20.03
C ARG A 69 5.19 -3.03 20.75
N ASN A 70 6.05 -3.98 20.39
CA ASN A 70 6.16 -5.24 21.12
C ASN A 70 6.72 -5.02 22.54
N ALA A 71 6.20 -5.76 23.51
CA ALA A 71 6.58 -5.69 24.91
C ALA A 71 7.15 -7.03 25.44
N PRO A 72 8.30 -7.51 24.92
CA PRO A 72 8.85 -8.81 25.32
C PRO A 72 9.39 -8.83 26.77
N THR A 73 9.72 -7.67 27.35
CA THR A 73 10.27 -7.59 28.70
C THR A 73 9.27 -6.95 29.68
N LYS A 74 9.47 -7.19 30.99
CA LYS A 74 8.67 -6.56 32.06
C LYS A 74 8.78 -5.03 32.01
N LEU A 75 9.98 -4.51 31.78
CA LEU A 75 10.22 -3.07 31.69
C LEU A 75 9.42 -2.45 30.53
N MET A 76 9.41 -3.07 29.35
CA MET A 76 8.64 -2.57 28.21
C MET A 76 7.14 -2.54 28.49
N LYS A 77 6.60 -3.55 29.20
CA LYS A 77 5.21 -3.55 29.67
C LYS A 77 4.94 -2.40 30.62
N GLN A 78 5.84 -2.15 31.59
CA GLN A 78 5.71 -1.02 32.52
C GLN A 78 5.77 0.35 31.81
N LEU A 79 6.48 0.43 30.69
CA LEU A 79 6.53 1.62 29.83
C LEU A 79 5.29 1.76 28.90
N GLY A 80 4.31 0.89 29.01
CA GLY A 80 3.06 0.95 28.24
C GLY A 80 3.16 0.40 26.80
N TYR A 81 4.22 -0.34 26.47
CA TYR A 81 4.35 -0.94 25.15
C TYR A 81 3.28 -2.00 24.92
N GLY A 82 2.59 -1.92 23.79
CA GLY A 82 1.49 -2.81 23.43
C GLY A 82 0.19 -2.56 24.19
N GLU A 83 0.16 -1.59 25.11
CA GLU A 83 -1.04 -1.26 25.86
C GLU A 83 -2.13 -0.74 24.91
N LYS A 84 -3.39 -1.25 25.09
CA LYS A 84 -4.55 -0.92 24.25
C LYS A 84 -4.41 -1.29 22.76
N TYR A 85 -3.47 -2.17 22.40
CA TYR A 85 -3.42 -2.72 21.05
C TYR A 85 -4.72 -3.47 20.75
N LYS A 86 -5.31 -3.16 19.59
CA LYS A 86 -6.52 -3.82 19.12
C LYS A 86 -6.14 -4.84 18.05
N TYR A 87 -6.34 -6.12 18.33
CA TYR A 87 -6.07 -7.17 17.36
C TYR A 87 -7.19 -7.26 16.33
N ALA A 88 -6.90 -6.97 15.09
CA ALA A 88 -7.93 -6.81 14.06
C ALA A 88 -8.80 -8.06 13.84
N HIS A 89 -8.25 -9.26 14.07
CA HIS A 89 -9.02 -10.51 13.93
C HIS A 89 -10.10 -10.72 14.99
N ASP A 90 -10.08 -9.99 16.09
CA ASP A 90 -11.12 -10.02 17.12
C ASP A 90 -12.35 -9.17 16.74
N TYR A 91 -12.31 -8.49 15.58
CA TYR A 91 -13.33 -7.57 15.14
C TYR A 91 -14.00 -8.01 13.83
N PRO A 92 -15.27 -7.66 13.59
CA PRO A 92 -15.99 -8.01 12.36
C PRO A 92 -15.22 -7.53 11.11
N GLY A 93 -15.13 -8.43 10.12
CA GLY A 93 -14.42 -8.15 8.88
C GLY A 93 -12.89 -8.02 9.02
N ASN A 94 -12.32 -8.46 10.16
CA ASN A 94 -10.89 -8.39 10.48
C ASN A 94 -10.34 -6.96 10.35
N PHE A 95 -11.16 -5.98 10.73
CA PHE A 95 -10.78 -4.58 10.69
C PHE A 95 -11.19 -3.87 11.97
N VAL A 96 -10.28 -3.05 12.50
CA VAL A 96 -10.54 -2.17 13.63
C VAL A 96 -9.85 -0.82 13.41
N LYS A 97 -10.54 0.23 13.74
CA LYS A 97 -9.97 1.57 13.67
C LYS A 97 -8.98 1.76 14.82
N GLN A 98 -7.73 2.02 14.46
CA GLN A 98 -6.69 2.43 15.40
C GLN A 98 -5.63 3.27 14.67
N GLN A 99 -4.88 4.06 15.42
CA GLN A 99 -3.85 4.92 14.87
C GLN A 99 -2.59 4.08 14.57
N PHE A 100 -2.05 4.23 13.36
CA PHE A 100 -0.82 3.55 12.91
C PHE A 100 0.37 4.50 12.77
N LEU A 101 0.10 5.78 12.52
CA LEU A 101 1.14 6.80 12.39
C LEU A 101 1.44 7.46 13.75
N PRO A 102 2.65 8.02 13.94
CA PRO A 102 2.97 8.89 15.08
C PRO A 102 1.96 10.04 15.21
N ASP A 103 1.85 10.60 16.43
CA ASP A 103 0.86 11.64 16.73
C ASP A 103 0.99 12.86 15.82
N GLU A 104 2.21 13.24 15.46
CA GLU A 104 2.52 14.36 14.58
C GLU A 104 2.05 14.13 13.14
N LEU A 105 1.87 12.86 12.77
CA LEU A 105 1.52 12.44 11.41
C LEU A 105 0.13 11.80 11.31
N LYS A 106 -0.63 11.70 12.41
CA LYS A 106 -1.89 10.94 12.46
C LYS A 106 -2.90 11.32 11.38
N ASP A 107 -2.91 12.58 10.96
CA ASP A 107 -3.84 13.12 9.96
C ASP A 107 -3.21 13.22 8.55
N ARG A 108 -1.95 12.80 8.39
CA ARG A 108 -1.27 12.84 7.10
C ARG A 108 -1.75 11.72 6.20
N ARG A 109 -1.98 12.07 4.93
CA ARG A 109 -2.28 11.13 3.86
C ARG A 109 -1.11 11.09 2.89
N ILE A 110 -0.58 9.89 2.68
CA ILE A 110 0.61 9.67 1.84
C ILE A 110 0.21 9.30 0.42
N TRP A 111 -0.82 8.48 0.27
CA TRP A 111 -1.33 8.05 -1.02
C TRP A 111 -2.63 8.76 -1.38
N GLU A 112 -2.67 9.34 -2.56
CA GLU A 112 -3.86 9.96 -3.13
C GLU A 112 -4.30 9.21 -4.38
N PRO A 113 -5.48 8.56 -4.35
CA PRO A 113 -6.00 7.82 -5.49
C PRO A 113 -6.42 8.78 -6.62
N GLN A 114 -6.04 8.42 -7.84
CA GLN A 114 -6.46 9.14 -9.05
C GLN A 114 -7.85 8.72 -9.51
N LEU A 115 -8.41 9.48 -10.46
CA LEU A 115 -9.79 9.29 -10.96
C LEU A 115 -9.96 8.10 -11.91
N ASN A 116 -9.11 7.08 -11.83
CA ASN A 116 -9.33 5.84 -12.57
C ASN A 116 -10.22 4.86 -11.77
N PRO A 117 -11.03 4.02 -12.43
CA PRO A 117 -12.03 3.17 -11.75
C PRO A 117 -11.43 2.24 -10.69
N ALA A 118 -10.22 1.74 -10.90
CA ALA A 118 -9.57 0.82 -9.98
C ALA A 118 -9.16 1.52 -8.67
N GLU A 119 -8.60 2.73 -8.75
CA GLU A 119 -8.21 3.50 -7.58
C GLU A 119 -9.42 4.09 -6.85
N GLN A 120 -10.46 4.48 -7.58
CA GLN A 120 -11.72 4.92 -6.98
C GLN A 120 -12.37 3.81 -6.15
N LYS A 121 -12.37 2.56 -6.62
CA LYS A 121 -12.85 1.41 -5.84
C LYS A 121 -12.07 1.22 -4.53
N HIS A 122 -10.75 1.46 -4.54
CA HIS A 122 -9.96 1.43 -3.32
C HIS A 122 -10.28 2.60 -2.39
N LYS A 123 -10.48 3.80 -2.94
CA LYS A 123 -10.93 4.97 -2.19
C LYS A 123 -12.26 4.72 -1.48
N GLU A 124 -13.26 4.23 -2.19
CA GLU A 124 -14.56 3.86 -1.63
C GLU A 124 -14.42 2.83 -0.50
N ARG A 125 -13.59 1.79 -0.71
CA ARG A 125 -13.31 0.80 0.33
C ARG A 125 -12.69 1.42 1.58
N MET A 126 -11.75 2.35 1.43
CA MET A 126 -11.14 3.05 2.55
C MET A 126 -12.14 3.97 3.26
N GLN A 127 -13.01 4.65 2.52
CA GLN A 127 -14.09 5.45 3.11
C GLN A 127 -15.08 4.59 3.91
N GLN A 128 -15.47 3.42 3.41
CA GLN A 128 -16.32 2.48 4.14
C GLN A 128 -15.68 1.99 5.45
N LEU A 129 -14.38 1.71 5.44
CA LEU A 129 -13.66 1.22 6.61
C LEU A 129 -13.42 2.30 7.66
N TRP A 130 -12.98 3.48 7.25
CA TRP A 130 -12.56 4.56 8.15
C TRP A 130 -13.67 5.56 8.44
N GLY A 131 -14.67 5.67 7.57
CA GLY A 131 -15.75 6.67 7.70
C GLY A 131 -15.20 8.09 7.68
N GLU A 132 -15.74 8.95 8.53
CA GLU A 132 -15.36 10.37 8.64
C GLU A 132 -14.03 10.59 9.38
N GLU A 133 -13.51 9.58 10.09
CA GLU A 133 -12.25 9.69 10.84
C GLU A 133 -11.04 9.97 9.94
N LYS A 134 -11.11 9.53 8.69
CA LYS A 134 -10.10 9.85 7.67
C LYS A 134 -10.79 10.25 6.38
N LYS A 135 -10.60 11.49 5.98
CA LYS A 135 -11.07 12.00 4.68
C LYS A 135 -10.21 11.39 3.56
N TRP A 136 -10.84 10.59 2.71
CA TRP A 136 -10.20 9.96 1.56
C TRP A 136 -10.62 10.64 0.25
#